data_b74ab7a762d7957f2ed46e4eb7287e2e
#
_entry.id   b74ab7a762d7957f2ed46e4eb7287e2e
#
_cell.length_a   1.000
_cell.length_b   1.000
_cell.length_c   1.000
_cell.angle_alpha   90.00
_cell.angle_beta   90.00
_cell.angle_gamma   90.00
#
_symmetry.space_group_name_H-M   'P 1'
#
loop_
_entity.id
_entity.type
_entity.pdbx_description
1 polymer ?
#
loop_
_entity_poly.entity_id
_entity_poly.type
_entity_poly.pdbx_seq_one_letter_code
_entity_poly.pdbx_strand_id
1 'polypeptide(L)'
;MHTATRPSADADGTARNHTTALGAPARKPLYLTTPHPAGIDASGDALVLRRDGCAPQRFPLARIERIICNRNANWTGAALALCLNEGVPIVWLDGRGHALGSTQARQTRPFAFITALETYLELPDWQKRFDNWLARRRMETLTAWAMRATLEGRGPDARHFETLKREYVYHGHHPHAFEAEGEGWCHALVVGRLHREGLQSRYWGFDGSALDLASNLASLLWAELNLDCGTLPASTARGIVAAHLFEAWARQREARLLVHLGDLKRHLAREIEAWH
;
A
#
# COMPACT_ATOMS: atom_id res chain seq x y z
N MET A 1 -75.97 -14.76 -21.58
CA MET A 1 -76.40 -13.83 -20.52
C MET A 1 -75.50 -14.07 -19.32
N HIS A 2 -74.66 -13.20 -19.05
CA HIS A 2 -74.08 -12.72 -17.80
C HIS A 2 -72.70 -12.09 -18.07
N THR A 3 -72.73 -10.82 -18.10
CA THR A 3 -71.60 -9.92 -18.09
C THR A 3 -70.88 -10.01 -16.77
N ALA A 4 -69.54 -10.26 -16.78
CA ALA A 4 -68.65 -10.16 -15.63
C ALA A 4 -67.71 -8.98 -15.83
N THR A 5 -67.92 -7.98 -15.00
CA THR A 5 -67.14 -6.75 -14.85
C THR A 5 -65.75 -7.04 -14.27
N ARG A 6 -64.69 -6.52 -14.90
CA ARG A 6 -63.34 -6.47 -14.40
C ARG A 6 -63.12 -5.32 -13.42
N PRO A 7 -62.46 -5.47 -12.28
CA PRO A 7 -61.96 -4.34 -11.52
C PRO A 7 -60.61 -3.87 -12.04
N SER A 8 -60.48 -2.58 -12.14
CA SER A 8 -59.29 -1.80 -12.42
C SER A 8 -58.22 -2.00 -11.30
N ALA A 9 -56.99 -2.28 -11.66
CA ALA A 9 -55.87 -2.29 -10.74
C ALA A 9 -55.15 -0.95 -10.80
N ASP A 10 -55.17 -0.25 -9.68
CA ASP A 10 -54.46 0.99 -9.47
C ASP A 10 -52.95 0.71 -9.49
N ALA A 11 -52.24 1.43 -10.36
CA ALA A 11 -50.81 1.48 -10.42
C ALA A 11 -50.28 2.44 -9.35
N ASP A 12 -49.91 1.91 -8.20
CA ASP A 12 -49.21 2.68 -7.18
C ASP A 12 -47.71 2.74 -7.55
N GLY A 13 -47.37 3.82 -8.23
CA GLY A 13 -46.02 4.15 -8.66
C GLY A 13 -45.19 4.70 -7.50
N THR A 14 -44.65 3.82 -6.66
CA THR A 14 -43.65 4.21 -5.67
C THR A 14 -42.34 4.59 -6.39
N ALA A 15 -42.20 5.86 -6.67
CA ALA A 15 -40.96 6.49 -7.09
C ALA A 15 -39.90 6.25 -5.98
N ARG A 16 -39.08 5.26 -6.17
CA ARG A 16 -37.84 5.09 -5.35
C ARG A 16 -36.95 6.29 -5.64
N ASN A 17 -36.96 7.25 -4.72
CA ASN A 17 -35.94 8.28 -4.66
C ASN A 17 -34.58 7.61 -4.52
N HIS A 18 -33.86 7.47 -5.62
CA HIS A 18 -32.40 7.25 -5.60
C HIS A 18 -31.77 8.53 -5.06
N THR A 19 -31.67 8.62 -3.73
CA THR A 19 -30.77 9.56 -3.08
C THR A 19 -29.39 9.17 -3.55
N THR A 20 -28.86 9.90 -4.51
CA THR A 20 -27.46 9.80 -4.94
C THR A 20 -26.65 10.08 -3.70
N ALA A 21 -26.06 9.03 -3.09
CA ALA A 21 -25.12 9.16 -1.99
C ALA A 21 -24.01 10.08 -2.51
N LEU A 22 -23.93 11.28 -1.95
CA LEU A 22 -22.81 12.20 -2.16
C LEU A 22 -21.55 11.38 -1.88
N GLY A 23 -20.75 11.11 -2.92
CA GLY A 23 -19.59 10.23 -2.85
C GLY A 23 -18.71 10.67 -1.69
N ALA A 24 -18.30 9.71 -0.85
CA ALA A 24 -17.41 9.99 0.26
C ALA A 24 -16.17 10.76 -0.29
N PRO A 25 -15.72 11.81 0.41
CA PRO A 25 -14.61 12.62 -0.08
C PRO A 25 -13.38 11.73 -0.31
N ALA A 26 -12.73 11.89 -1.46
CA ALA A 26 -11.54 11.12 -1.81
C ALA A 26 -10.48 11.30 -0.72
N ARG A 27 -10.06 10.19 -0.10
CA ARG A 27 -8.99 10.18 0.89
C ARG A 27 -7.65 10.38 0.20
N LYS A 28 -6.72 11.07 0.87
CA LYS A 28 -5.37 11.36 0.38
C LYS A 28 -4.33 11.02 1.46
N PRO A 29 -3.12 10.63 1.07
CA PRO A 29 -2.03 10.48 2.03
C PRO A 29 -1.65 11.83 2.65
N LEU A 30 -1.24 11.80 3.92
CA LEU A 30 -0.71 12.94 4.66
C LEU A 30 0.76 12.71 4.97
N TYR A 31 1.62 13.57 4.42
CA TYR A 31 3.07 13.55 4.68
C TYR A 31 3.41 14.56 5.76
N LEU A 32 3.94 14.05 6.87
CA LEU A 32 4.41 14.83 8.03
C LEU A 32 5.92 14.68 8.20
N THR A 33 6.64 14.68 7.08
CA THR A 33 8.11 14.64 7.04
C THR A 33 8.65 16.05 7.17
N THR A 34 8.84 16.52 8.39
CA THR A 34 9.30 17.88 8.66
C THR A 34 10.77 17.88 9.11
N PRO A 35 11.60 18.88 8.72
CA PRO A 35 12.97 18.99 9.19
C PRO A 35 13.04 19.45 10.67
N HIS A 36 11.99 20.09 11.18
CA HIS A 36 11.89 20.60 12.54
C HIS A 36 10.79 19.87 13.32
N PRO A 37 10.89 19.82 14.67
CA PRO A 37 9.84 19.24 15.50
C PRO A 37 8.47 19.86 15.22
N ALA A 38 7.45 19.01 15.13
CA ALA A 38 6.07 19.42 14.92
C ALA A 38 5.15 18.65 15.86
N GLY A 39 4.32 19.35 16.62
CA GLY A 39 3.32 18.74 17.49
C GLY A 39 2.10 18.31 16.72
N ILE A 40 1.61 17.08 16.97
CA ILE A 40 0.40 16.54 16.36
C ILE A 40 -0.58 16.22 17.47
N ASP A 41 -1.72 16.90 17.45
CA ASP A 41 -2.79 16.77 18.43
C ASP A 41 -4.12 16.41 17.79
N ALA A 42 -5.09 15.97 18.60
CA ALA A 42 -6.45 15.71 18.17
C ALA A 42 -7.37 16.87 18.52
N SER A 43 -8.27 17.24 17.59
CA SER A 43 -9.33 18.21 17.84
C SER A 43 -10.61 17.76 17.11
N GLY A 44 -11.55 17.20 17.88
CA GLY A 44 -12.74 16.57 17.30
C GLY A 44 -12.37 15.41 16.39
N ASP A 45 -12.80 15.45 15.16
CA ASP A 45 -12.59 14.46 14.10
C ASP A 45 -11.32 14.73 13.24
N ALA A 46 -10.44 15.62 13.70
CA ALA A 46 -9.30 16.07 12.91
C ALA A 46 -7.98 16.04 13.69
N LEU A 47 -6.87 15.88 12.96
CA LEU A 47 -5.54 16.15 13.46
C LEU A 47 -5.21 17.63 13.33
N VAL A 48 -4.50 18.14 14.32
CA VAL A 48 -3.98 19.52 14.34
C VAL A 48 -2.47 19.47 14.40
N LEU A 49 -1.83 19.96 13.33
CA LEU A 49 -0.40 20.12 13.24
C LEU A 49 0.01 21.50 13.77
N ARG A 50 0.90 21.52 14.75
CA ARG A 50 1.47 22.73 15.35
C ARG A 50 2.96 22.80 15.07
N ARG A 51 3.42 23.91 14.51
CA ARG A 51 4.83 24.20 14.27
C ARG A 51 5.13 25.59 14.80
N ASP A 52 6.33 25.76 15.36
CA ASP A 52 6.76 27.07 15.86
C ASP A 52 6.71 28.12 14.75
N GLY A 53 6.17 29.29 15.07
CA GLY A 53 6.04 30.39 14.12
C GLY A 53 5.00 30.20 13.01
N CYS A 54 4.23 29.11 12.99
CA CYS A 54 3.21 28.85 11.98
C CYS A 54 1.80 28.74 12.60
N ALA A 55 0.79 29.17 11.85
CA ALA A 55 -0.60 28.92 12.23
C ALA A 55 -0.88 27.41 12.28
N PRO A 56 -1.66 26.92 13.27
CA PRO A 56 -2.05 25.52 13.33
C PRO A 56 -2.80 25.10 12.08
N GLN A 57 -2.43 23.91 11.54
CA GLN A 57 -3.08 23.33 10.37
C GLN A 57 -3.99 22.18 10.80
N ARG A 58 -5.21 22.15 10.31
CA ARG A 58 -6.21 21.13 10.63
C ARG A 58 -6.45 20.19 9.45
N PHE A 59 -6.43 18.88 9.73
CA PHE A 59 -6.61 17.81 8.78
C PHE A 59 -7.74 16.86 9.22
N PRO A 60 -8.95 16.94 8.65
CA PRO A 60 -10.04 16.03 8.95
C PRO A 60 -9.65 14.57 8.61
N LEU A 61 -9.80 13.63 9.55
CA LEU A 61 -9.40 12.23 9.34
C LEU A 61 -10.18 11.55 8.22
N ALA A 62 -11.44 11.92 8.02
CA ALA A 62 -12.24 11.41 6.91
C ALA A 62 -11.61 11.62 5.52
N ARG A 63 -10.67 12.55 5.40
CA ARG A 63 -9.94 12.86 4.16
C ARG A 63 -8.55 12.24 4.11
N ILE A 64 -8.12 11.54 5.16
CA ILE A 64 -6.78 10.95 5.24
C ILE A 64 -6.88 9.46 4.93
N GLU A 65 -6.07 8.99 3.99
CA GLU A 65 -5.94 7.58 3.64
C GLU A 65 -4.91 6.88 4.53
N ARG A 66 -3.73 7.48 4.67
CA ARG A 66 -2.59 7.03 5.46
C ARG A 66 -1.73 8.23 5.86
N ILE A 67 -0.92 8.05 6.89
CA ILE A 67 0.00 9.10 7.36
C ILE A 67 1.42 8.55 7.27
N ILE A 68 2.32 9.35 6.72
CA ILE A 68 3.74 9.06 6.62
C ILE A 68 4.47 10.17 7.38
N CYS A 69 5.22 9.81 8.41
CA CYS A 69 5.92 10.77 9.24
C CYS A 69 7.35 10.34 9.56
N ASN A 70 8.16 11.28 9.98
CA ASN A 70 9.50 11.03 10.50
C ASN A 70 9.52 11.21 12.03
N ARG A 71 10.69 10.99 12.64
CA ARG A 71 10.89 11.14 14.10
C ARG A 71 10.61 12.54 14.67
N ASN A 72 10.54 13.57 13.83
CA ASN A 72 10.26 14.93 14.25
C ASN A 72 8.76 15.21 14.47
N ALA A 73 7.90 14.25 14.17
CA ALA A 73 6.47 14.30 14.44
C ALA A 73 6.19 13.84 15.88
N ASN A 74 5.88 14.81 16.75
CA ASN A 74 5.57 14.58 18.17
C ASN A 74 4.06 14.36 18.35
N TRP A 75 3.67 13.13 18.58
CA TRP A 75 2.28 12.71 18.68
C TRP A 75 1.75 12.77 20.11
N THR A 76 0.56 13.33 20.29
CA THR A 76 -0.18 13.13 21.54
C THR A 76 -0.87 11.76 21.53
N GLY A 77 -1.10 11.17 22.71
CA GLY A 77 -1.86 9.92 22.83
C GLY A 77 -3.26 10.03 22.24
N ALA A 78 -3.91 11.21 22.36
CA ALA A 78 -5.23 11.47 21.78
C ALA A 78 -5.21 11.40 20.25
N ALA A 79 -4.18 11.97 19.60
CA ALA A 79 -4.04 11.94 18.16
C ALA A 79 -3.79 10.50 17.63
N LEU A 80 -2.96 9.72 18.34
CA LEU A 80 -2.73 8.31 18.01
C LEU A 80 -4.03 7.49 18.17
N ALA A 81 -4.73 7.65 19.30
CA ALA A 81 -6.00 6.96 19.55
C ALA A 81 -7.05 7.29 18.48
N LEU A 82 -7.14 8.55 18.07
CA LEU A 82 -8.05 8.98 17.03
C LEU A 82 -7.74 8.29 15.68
N CYS A 83 -6.46 8.24 15.27
CA CYS A 83 -6.05 7.52 14.05
C CYS A 83 -6.38 6.02 14.13
N LEU A 84 -6.11 5.38 15.27
CA LEU A 84 -6.41 3.95 15.48
C LEU A 84 -7.91 3.66 15.39
N ASN A 85 -8.75 4.50 16.01
CA ASN A 85 -10.21 4.34 15.98
C ASN A 85 -10.79 4.49 14.56
N GLU A 86 -10.23 5.42 13.78
CA GLU A 86 -10.65 5.69 12.40
C GLU A 86 -9.98 4.75 11.37
N GLY A 87 -9.11 3.86 11.82
CA GLY A 87 -8.40 2.92 10.96
C GLY A 87 -7.43 3.59 9.98
N VAL A 88 -6.89 4.76 10.33
CA VAL A 88 -5.89 5.47 9.54
C VAL A 88 -4.50 5.01 9.96
N PRO A 89 -3.76 4.27 9.09
CA PRO A 89 -2.42 3.80 9.43
C PRO A 89 -1.42 4.96 9.45
N ILE A 90 -0.49 4.89 10.41
CA ILE A 90 0.65 5.79 10.49
C ILE A 90 1.92 4.96 10.27
N VAL A 91 2.81 5.42 9.40
CA VAL A 91 4.13 4.83 9.18
C VAL A 91 5.21 5.84 9.52
N TRP A 92 6.14 5.44 10.37
CA TRP A 92 7.33 6.22 10.74
C TRP A 92 8.50 5.84 9.85
N LEU A 93 9.18 6.86 9.33
CA LEU A 93 10.40 6.70 8.55
C LEU A 93 11.64 7.12 9.37
N ASP A 94 12.76 6.45 9.12
CA ASP A 94 14.07 6.87 9.59
C ASP A 94 14.62 8.04 8.76
N GLY A 95 15.85 8.50 9.10
CA GLY A 95 16.51 9.57 8.35
C GLY A 95 16.99 9.17 6.94
N ARG A 96 16.87 7.89 6.59
CA ARG A 96 17.21 7.33 5.26
C ARG A 96 15.97 7.02 4.42
N GLY A 97 14.76 7.20 4.99
CA GLY A 97 13.51 6.93 4.31
C GLY A 97 12.98 5.51 4.50
N HIS A 98 13.65 4.64 5.23
CA HIS A 98 13.15 3.30 5.53
C HIS A 98 12.08 3.33 6.61
N ALA A 99 11.11 2.43 6.53
CA ALA A 99 10.08 2.30 7.54
C ALA A 99 10.65 1.75 8.85
N LEU A 100 10.48 2.52 9.95
CA LEU A 100 10.82 2.10 11.31
C LEU A 100 9.70 1.28 11.94
N GLY A 101 8.46 1.56 11.60
CA GLY A 101 7.28 0.92 12.17
C GLY A 101 5.99 1.57 11.73
N SER A 102 4.88 0.96 12.14
CA SER A 102 3.53 1.48 11.84
C SER A 102 2.53 1.23 12.96
N THR A 103 1.44 2.03 12.98
CA THR A 103 0.28 1.73 13.82
C THR A 103 -0.72 0.85 13.07
N GLN A 104 -1.49 0.08 13.86
CA GLN A 104 -2.61 -0.71 13.37
C GLN A 104 -3.81 -0.58 14.28
N ALA A 105 -4.99 -0.45 13.67
CA ALA A 105 -6.24 -0.65 14.40
C ALA A 105 -6.46 -2.14 14.69
N ARG A 106 -7.18 -2.45 15.78
CA ARG A 106 -7.53 -3.83 16.11
C ARG A 106 -8.44 -4.42 15.04
N GLN A 107 -8.04 -5.55 14.48
CA GLN A 107 -8.89 -6.34 13.59
C GLN A 107 -9.83 -7.22 14.40
N THR A 108 -11.11 -7.21 14.06
CA THR A 108 -12.15 -7.96 14.79
C THR A 108 -12.59 -9.23 14.07
N ARG A 109 -12.17 -9.45 12.81
CA ARG A 109 -12.59 -10.63 12.02
C ARG A 109 -11.38 -11.37 11.46
N PRO A 110 -11.33 -12.71 11.62
CA PRO A 110 -10.37 -13.54 10.92
C PRO A 110 -10.71 -13.56 9.42
N PHE A 111 -9.69 -13.46 8.58
CA PHE A 111 -9.83 -13.58 7.12
C PHE A 111 -9.24 -14.92 6.66
N ALA A 112 -9.81 -15.53 5.63
CA ALA A 112 -9.32 -16.76 5.04
C ALA A 112 -7.83 -16.67 4.62
N PHE A 113 -7.35 -15.47 4.30
CA PHE A 113 -5.95 -15.25 3.97
C PHE A 113 -5.01 -15.46 5.18
N ILE A 114 -5.45 -15.08 6.40
CA ILE A 114 -4.66 -15.31 7.61
C ILE A 114 -4.50 -16.80 7.86
N THR A 115 -5.60 -17.57 7.81
CA THR A 115 -5.58 -19.01 8.02
C THR A 115 -4.69 -19.71 6.98
N ALA A 116 -4.79 -19.34 5.71
CA ALA A 116 -3.92 -19.88 4.66
C ALA A 116 -2.44 -19.56 4.92
N LEU A 117 -2.15 -18.34 5.40
CA LEU A 117 -0.78 -17.95 5.73
C LEU A 117 -0.24 -18.73 6.94
N GLU A 118 -1.04 -18.91 7.99
CA GLU A 118 -0.68 -19.72 9.16
C GLU A 118 -0.36 -21.15 8.75
N THR A 119 -1.25 -21.80 8.01
CA THR A 119 -1.02 -23.17 7.49
C THR A 119 0.23 -23.25 6.62
N TYR A 120 0.47 -22.25 5.76
CA TYR A 120 1.67 -22.21 4.91
C TYR A 120 2.96 -22.12 5.73
N LEU A 121 2.99 -21.35 6.81
CA LEU A 121 4.16 -21.20 7.68
C LEU A 121 4.49 -22.48 8.46
N GLU A 122 3.56 -23.44 8.55
CA GLU A 122 3.78 -24.77 9.13
C GLU A 122 4.42 -25.75 8.12
N LEU A 123 4.44 -25.42 6.82
CA LEU A 123 5.04 -26.28 5.80
C LEU A 123 6.57 -26.38 5.98
N PRO A 124 7.17 -27.55 5.75
CA PRO A 124 8.62 -27.67 5.70
C PRO A 124 9.16 -26.82 4.55
N ASP A 125 10.31 -26.18 4.79
CA ASP A 125 11.02 -25.34 3.80
C ASP A 125 10.15 -24.16 3.26
N TRP A 126 9.17 -23.67 4.03
CA TRP A 126 8.30 -22.58 3.60
C TRP A 126 9.08 -21.34 3.18
N GLN A 127 10.22 -21.02 3.86
CA GLN A 127 11.09 -19.90 3.51
C GLN A 127 11.58 -20.02 2.07
N LYS A 128 12.16 -21.17 1.71
CA LYS A 128 12.66 -21.44 0.36
C LYS A 128 11.56 -21.36 -0.69
N ARG A 129 10.35 -21.84 -0.35
CA ARG A 129 9.17 -21.75 -1.23
C ARG A 129 8.74 -20.30 -1.43
N PHE A 130 8.76 -19.51 -0.34
CA PHE A 130 8.45 -18.08 -0.39
C PHE A 130 9.50 -17.29 -1.16
N ASP A 131 10.80 -17.55 -0.96
CA ASP A 131 11.88 -16.92 -1.70
C ASP A 131 11.80 -17.22 -3.20
N ASN A 132 11.47 -18.45 -3.58
CA ASN A 132 11.23 -18.81 -4.97
C ASN A 132 10.02 -18.07 -5.57
N TRP A 133 8.95 -17.92 -4.79
CA TRP A 133 7.81 -17.11 -5.19
C TRP A 133 8.22 -15.65 -5.40
N LEU A 134 8.97 -15.08 -4.48
CA LEU A 134 9.44 -13.69 -4.54
C LEU A 134 10.35 -13.47 -5.76
N ALA A 135 11.31 -14.38 -5.99
CA ALA A 135 12.19 -14.33 -7.17
C ALA A 135 11.40 -14.39 -8.49
N ARG A 136 10.38 -15.25 -8.56
CA ARG A 136 9.47 -15.30 -9.70
C ARG A 136 8.74 -13.96 -9.90
N ARG A 137 8.22 -13.35 -8.81
CA ARG A 137 7.53 -12.05 -8.90
C ARG A 137 8.48 -10.95 -9.37
N ARG A 138 9.71 -10.94 -8.90
CA ARG A 138 10.77 -10.02 -9.36
C ARG A 138 11.05 -10.19 -10.85
N MET A 139 11.16 -11.43 -11.32
CA MET A 139 11.39 -11.72 -12.74
C MET A 139 10.23 -11.25 -13.62
N GLU A 140 9.00 -11.51 -13.20
CA GLU A 140 7.80 -11.07 -13.93
C GLU A 140 7.72 -9.53 -13.98
N THR A 141 8.07 -8.85 -12.88
CA THR A 141 8.13 -7.38 -12.82
C THR A 141 9.18 -6.83 -13.80
N LEU A 142 10.38 -7.38 -13.79
CA LEU A 142 11.46 -6.98 -14.68
C LEU A 142 11.10 -7.20 -16.16
N THR A 143 10.54 -8.35 -16.48
CA THR A 143 10.13 -8.69 -17.86
C THR A 143 9.02 -7.77 -18.34
N ALA A 144 7.99 -7.54 -17.52
CA ALA A 144 6.88 -6.65 -17.86
C ALA A 144 7.36 -5.19 -18.08
N TRP A 145 8.30 -4.73 -17.25
CA TRP A 145 8.93 -3.42 -17.46
C TRP A 145 9.72 -3.38 -18.78
N ALA A 146 10.59 -4.36 -19.03
CA ALA A 146 11.42 -4.39 -20.24
C ALA A 146 10.56 -4.40 -21.51
N MET A 147 9.46 -5.17 -21.53
CA MET A 147 8.52 -5.19 -22.64
C MET A 147 7.88 -3.80 -22.89
N ARG A 148 7.40 -3.13 -21.83
CA ARG A 148 6.85 -1.78 -21.97
C ARG A 148 7.88 -0.79 -22.48
N ALA A 149 9.06 -0.78 -21.84
CA ALA A 149 10.15 0.11 -22.23
C ALA A 149 10.59 -0.10 -23.69
N THR A 150 10.59 -1.35 -24.17
CA THR A 150 10.89 -1.68 -25.56
C THR A 150 9.83 -1.14 -26.51
N LEU A 151 8.54 -1.26 -26.19
CA LEU A 151 7.46 -0.68 -26.98
C LEU A 151 7.54 0.84 -27.06
N GLU A 152 8.10 1.48 -26.04
CA GLU A 152 8.33 2.94 -26.00
C GLU A 152 9.67 3.36 -26.61
N GLY A 153 10.43 2.44 -27.22
CA GLY A 153 11.75 2.71 -27.82
C GLY A 153 12.87 2.96 -26.79
N ARG A 154 12.65 2.61 -25.50
CA ARG A 154 13.57 2.83 -24.37
C ARG A 154 13.96 1.54 -23.65
N GLY A 155 13.74 0.38 -24.31
CA GLY A 155 14.01 -0.94 -23.74
C GLY A 155 15.49 -1.12 -23.40
N PRO A 156 15.81 -1.94 -22.36
CA PRO A 156 17.19 -2.30 -22.06
C PRO A 156 17.79 -3.14 -23.19
N ASP A 157 19.08 -2.96 -23.43
CA ASP A 157 19.82 -3.93 -24.23
C ASP A 157 19.99 -5.26 -23.47
N ALA A 158 20.42 -6.32 -24.17
CA ALA A 158 20.54 -7.66 -23.58
C ALA A 158 21.50 -7.68 -22.39
N ARG A 159 22.61 -6.94 -22.43
CA ARG A 159 23.60 -6.88 -21.36
C ARG A 159 23.04 -6.18 -20.11
N HIS A 160 22.35 -5.08 -20.30
CA HIS A 160 21.71 -4.35 -19.23
C HIS A 160 20.58 -5.17 -18.58
N PHE A 161 19.78 -5.85 -19.39
CA PHE A 161 18.72 -6.73 -18.88
C PHE A 161 19.29 -7.88 -18.01
N GLU A 162 20.37 -8.56 -18.48
CA GLU A 162 21.00 -9.63 -17.69
C GLU A 162 21.65 -9.11 -16.41
N THR A 163 22.18 -7.88 -16.42
CA THR A 163 22.69 -7.24 -15.19
C THR A 163 21.55 -6.97 -14.20
N LEU A 164 20.44 -6.37 -14.63
CA LEU A 164 19.28 -6.14 -13.79
C LEU A 164 18.71 -7.46 -13.26
N LYS A 165 18.62 -8.48 -14.10
CA LYS A 165 18.15 -9.80 -13.69
C LYS A 165 19.03 -10.40 -12.58
N ARG A 166 20.35 -10.37 -12.73
CA ARG A 166 21.26 -10.85 -11.70
C ARG A 166 21.11 -10.08 -10.39
N GLU A 167 21.16 -8.75 -10.45
CA GLU A 167 21.14 -7.91 -9.26
C GLU A 167 19.78 -7.91 -8.58
N TYR A 168 18.70 -7.69 -9.35
CA TYR A 168 17.36 -7.55 -8.78
C TYR A 168 16.68 -8.89 -8.49
N VAL A 169 16.68 -9.83 -9.47
CA VAL A 169 15.93 -11.08 -9.29
C VAL A 169 16.62 -12.01 -8.31
N TYR A 170 17.92 -12.20 -8.45
CA TYR A 170 18.66 -13.19 -7.64
C TYR A 170 19.26 -12.61 -6.37
N HIS A 171 19.76 -11.38 -6.37
CA HIS A 171 20.35 -10.76 -5.18
C HIS A 171 19.41 -9.80 -4.44
N GLY A 172 18.27 -9.44 -5.03
CA GLY A 172 17.30 -8.52 -4.42
C GLY A 172 17.77 -7.07 -4.37
N HIS A 173 18.85 -6.72 -5.08
CA HIS A 173 19.35 -5.36 -5.15
C HIS A 173 18.47 -4.53 -6.08
N HIS A 174 17.92 -3.43 -5.58
CA HIS A 174 17.04 -2.57 -6.36
C HIS A 174 17.84 -1.58 -7.21
N PRO A 175 17.38 -1.27 -8.44
CA PRO A 175 17.85 -0.07 -9.12
C PRO A 175 17.53 1.16 -8.27
N HIS A 176 18.41 2.15 -8.26
CA HIS A 176 18.24 3.41 -7.51
C HIS A 176 18.11 4.56 -8.50
N ALA A 177 16.88 4.92 -8.82
CA ALA A 177 16.56 6.04 -9.70
C ALA A 177 15.66 7.09 -9.03
N PHE A 178 15.04 6.73 -7.92
CA PHE A 178 14.14 7.58 -7.15
C PHE A 178 14.74 7.91 -5.77
N GLU A 179 14.21 8.93 -5.07
CA GLU A 179 14.64 9.29 -3.71
C GLU A 179 14.45 8.13 -2.72
N ALA A 180 15.37 7.98 -1.77
CA ALA A 180 15.39 6.89 -0.80
C ALA A 180 14.08 6.80 0.02
N GLU A 181 13.46 7.93 0.34
CA GLU A 181 12.17 7.99 1.04
C GLU A 181 11.05 7.25 0.30
N GLY A 182 11.16 7.07 -1.00
CA GLY A 182 10.20 6.33 -1.83
C GLY A 182 10.04 4.87 -1.40
N GLU A 183 11.07 4.24 -0.83
CA GLU A 183 10.97 2.90 -0.25
C GLU A 183 9.98 2.88 0.91
N GLY A 184 10.12 3.82 1.85
CA GLY A 184 9.20 3.97 2.97
C GLY A 184 7.78 4.34 2.53
N TRP A 185 7.63 5.08 1.42
CA TRP A 185 6.32 5.39 0.85
C TRP A 185 5.66 4.16 0.24
N CYS A 186 6.42 3.31 -0.45
CA CYS A 186 5.95 2.00 -0.92
C CYS A 186 5.52 1.13 0.26
N HIS A 187 6.32 1.10 1.34
CA HIS A 187 6.01 0.36 2.56
C HIS A 187 4.69 0.86 3.19
N ALA A 188 4.49 2.17 3.30
CA ALA A 188 3.25 2.75 3.81
C ALA A 188 2.02 2.37 2.98
N LEU A 189 2.17 2.27 1.66
CA LEU A 189 1.11 1.85 0.75
C LEU A 189 0.75 0.39 0.97
N VAL A 190 1.75 -0.48 1.10
CA VAL A 190 1.58 -1.91 1.38
C VAL A 190 0.93 -2.13 2.75
N VAL A 191 1.44 -1.50 3.80
CA VAL A 191 0.88 -1.58 5.16
C VAL A 191 -0.60 -1.19 5.18
N GLY A 192 -0.96 -0.07 4.55
CA GLY A 192 -2.35 0.35 4.42
C GLY A 192 -3.21 -0.69 3.71
N ARG A 193 -2.67 -1.40 2.73
CA ARG A 193 -3.38 -2.47 2.03
C ARG A 193 -3.50 -3.74 2.85
N LEU A 194 -2.42 -4.22 3.46
CA LEU A 194 -2.42 -5.39 4.32
C LEU A 194 -3.40 -5.22 5.49
N HIS A 195 -3.46 -4.02 6.05
CA HIS A 195 -4.43 -3.68 7.09
C HIS A 195 -5.88 -3.82 6.58
N ARG A 196 -6.19 -3.31 5.40
CA ARG A 196 -7.53 -3.46 4.77
C ARG A 196 -7.87 -4.92 4.45
N GLU A 197 -6.87 -5.75 4.16
CA GLU A 197 -7.03 -7.22 4.00
C GLU A 197 -7.12 -7.95 5.34
N GLY A 198 -7.05 -7.24 6.47
CA GLY A 198 -7.17 -7.80 7.80
C GLY A 198 -5.93 -8.54 8.31
N LEU A 199 -4.79 -8.40 7.64
CA LEU A 199 -3.57 -9.07 8.05
C LEU A 199 -2.98 -8.46 9.31
N GLN A 200 -2.65 -9.32 10.29
CA GLN A 200 -2.07 -8.92 11.55
C GLN A 200 -0.59 -8.54 11.42
N SER A 201 -0.10 -7.67 12.32
CA SER A 201 1.29 -7.16 12.31
C SER A 201 2.36 -8.22 12.46
N ARG A 202 2.06 -9.34 13.10
CA ARG A 202 3.02 -10.45 13.28
C ARG A 202 3.57 -11.00 11.97
N TYR A 203 2.92 -10.72 10.84
CA TYR A 203 3.41 -11.12 9.50
C TYR A 203 4.08 -9.96 8.74
N TRP A 204 4.36 -8.84 9.41
CA TRP A 204 4.91 -7.65 8.78
C TRP A 204 6.40 -7.43 9.05
N GLY A 205 7.03 -8.31 9.86
CA GLY A 205 8.45 -8.24 10.18
C GLY A 205 8.82 -7.34 11.36
N PHE A 206 7.89 -6.56 11.91
CA PHE A 206 8.21 -5.62 12.99
C PHE A 206 8.38 -6.24 14.37
N ASP A 207 7.84 -7.43 14.59
CA ASP A 207 7.88 -8.16 15.85
C ASP A 207 8.94 -9.27 15.89
N GLY A 208 9.86 -9.27 14.93
CA GLY A 208 10.86 -10.31 14.78
C GLY A 208 10.32 -11.63 14.20
N SER A 209 9.11 -11.60 13.62
CA SER A 209 8.58 -12.76 12.89
C SER A 209 9.50 -13.15 11.73
N ALA A 210 9.56 -14.46 11.44
CA ALA A 210 10.37 -14.98 10.35
C ALA A 210 9.91 -14.51 8.95
N LEU A 211 8.66 -14.04 8.83
CA LEU A 211 8.10 -13.52 7.60
C LEU A 211 7.92 -12.00 7.68
N ASP A 212 8.61 -11.29 6.81
CA ASP A 212 8.46 -9.84 6.60
C ASP A 212 7.68 -9.56 5.31
N LEU A 213 6.38 -9.78 5.35
CA LEU A 213 5.53 -9.63 4.18
C LEU A 213 5.42 -8.16 3.74
N ALA A 214 5.44 -7.22 4.69
CA ALA A 214 5.33 -5.81 4.37
C ALA A 214 6.53 -5.30 3.57
N SER A 215 7.75 -5.57 4.04
CA SER A 215 8.97 -5.17 3.34
C SER A 215 9.13 -5.94 2.01
N ASN A 216 8.81 -7.24 1.98
CA ASN A 216 8.90 -8.02 0.75
C ASN A 216 7.97 -7.49 -0.35
N LEU A 217 6.72 -7.15 -0.04
CA LEU A 217 5.80 -6.55 -1.02
C LEU A 217 6.19 -5.11 -1.37
N ALA A 218 6.64 -4.33 -0.37
CA ALA A 218 7.14 -2.97 -0.60
C ALA A 218 8.34 -2.97 -1.56
N SER A 219 9.24 -3.94 -1.42
CA SER A 219 10.41 -4.09 -2.28
C SER A 219 10.03 -4.35 -3.74
N LEU A 220 8.95 -5.08 -4.02
CA LEU A 220 8.45 -5.27 -5.38
C LEU A 220 7.97 -3.93 -5.98
N LEU A 221 7.20 -3.14 -5.21
CA LEU A 221 6.74 -1.83 -5.67
C LEU A 221 7.88 -0.84 -5.81
N TRP A 222 8.84 -0.86 -4.89
CA TRP A 222 10.03 -0.01 -4.93
C TRP A 222 10.87 -0.26 -6.17
N ALA A 223 11.04 -1.53 -6.57
CA ALA A 223 11.71 -1.87 -7.81
C ALA A 223 10.93 -1.39 -9.05
N GLU A 224 9.61 -1.56 -9.08
CA GLU A 224 8.78 -1.04 -10.18
C GLU A 224 8.90 0.48 -10.31
N LEU A 225 8.89 1.21 -9.21
CA LEU A 225 9.06 2.66 -9.20
C LEU A 225 10.42 3.06 -9.78
N ASN A 226 11.50 2.43 -9.31
CA ASN A 226 12.85 2.73 -9.79
C ASN A 226 13.05 2.38 -11.27
N LEU A 227 12.50 1.25 -11.72
CA LEU A 227 12.54 0.85 -13.12
C LEU A 227 11.77 1.86 -14.01
N ASP A 228 10.57 2.27 -13.58
CA ASP A 228 9.77 3.26 -14.30
C ASP A 228 10.46 4.64 -14.32
N CYS A 229 11.07 5.06 -13.19
CA CYS A 229 11.79 6.34 -13.08
C CYS A 229 13.14 6.34 -13.82
N GLY A 230 13.85 5.23 -13.86
CA GLY A 230 15.14 5.11 -14.58
C GLY A 230 15.05 5.35 -16.08
N THR A 231 13.84 5.32 -16.65
CA THR A 231 13.58 5.67 -18.06
C THR A 231 13.20 7.14 -18.29
N LEU A 232 12.96 7.89 -17.20
CA LEU A 232 12.69 9.33 -17.26
C LEU A 232 14.01 10.11 -17.21
N PRO A 233 14.13 11.27 -17.88
CA PRO A 233 15.28 12.14 -17.68
C PRO A 233 15.42 12.44 -16.19
N ALA A 234 16.64 12.33 -15.66
CA ALA A 234 16.96 12.46 -14.25
C ALA A 234 16.31 13.73 -13.66
N SER A 235 15.11 13.57 -13.17
CA SER A 235 14.39 14.64 -12.49
C SER A 235 14.91 14.64 -11.05
N THR A 236 15.62 15.69 -10.70
CA THR A 236 16.02 16.00 -9.32
C THR A 236 14.81 16.45 -8.48
N ALA A 237 13.66 15.79 -8.68
CA ALA A 237 12.47 16.06 -7.89
C ALA A 237 12.73 15.61 -6.44
N ARG A 238 12.79 16.55 -5.51
CA ARG A 238 13.02 16.32 -4.08
C ARG A 238 11.83 16.76 -3.26
N GLY A 239 11.66 16.12 -2.10
CA GLY A 239 10.66 16.49 -1.11
C GLY A 239 9.23 16.44 -1.64
N ILE A 240 8.51 17.56 -1.58
CA ILE A 240 7.08 17.65 -1.97
C ILE A 240 6.85 17.26 -3.43
N VAL A 241 7.76 17.60 -4.34
CA VAL A 241 7.63 17.25 -5.77
C VAL A 241 7.76 15.75 -5.96
N ALA A 242 8.73 15.11 -5.28
CA ALA A 242 8.89 13.67 -5.31
C ALA A 242 7.65 12.95 -4.74
N ALA A 243 7.09 13.45 -3.63
CA ALA A 243 5.86 12.90 -3.04
C ALA A 243 4.67 12.97 -4.02
N HIS A 244 4.50 14.08 -4.74
CA HIS A 244 3.45 14.22 -5.75
C HIS A 244 3.65 13.26 -6.93
N LEU A 245 4.89 13.08 -7.40
CA LEU A 245 5.21 12.12 -8.45
C LEU A 245 4.93 10.69 -8.00
N PHE A 246 5.33 10.34 -6.78
CA PHE A 246 5.03 9.06 -6.18
C PHE A 246 3.52 8.80 -6.12
N GLU A 247 2.73 9.74 -5.63
CA GLU A 247 1.27 9.57 -5.53
C GLU A 247 0.59 9.47 -6.90
N ALA A 248 1.10 10.16 -7.91
CA ALA A 248 0.62 10.01 -9.28
C ALA A 248 0.94 8.61 -9.83
N TRP A 249 2.16 8.12 -9.62
CA TRP A 249 2.58 6.77 -9.97
C TRP A 249 1.79 5.71 -9.20
N ALA A 250 1.67 5.85 -7.88
CA ALA A 250 0.97 4.90 -7.01
C ALA A 250 -0.50 4.70 -7.43
N ARG A 251 -1.21 5.77 -7.78
CA ARG A 251 -2.60 5.69 -8.29
C ARG A 251 -2.71 4.87 -9.57
N GLN A 252 -1.73 4.96 -10.45
CA GLN A 252 -1.70 4.18 -11.69
C GLN A 252 -1.31 2.72 -11.44
N ARG A 253 -0.58 2.46 -10.35
CA ARG A 253 -0.01 1.15 -10.00
C ARG A 253 -0.72 0.44 -8.84
N GLU A 254 -1.77 1.00 -8.26
CA GLU A 254 -2.52 0.35 -7.15
C GLU A 254 -2.97 -1.07 -7.53
N ALA A 255 -3.40 -1.26 -8.78
CA ALA A 255 -3.76 -2.56 -9.31
C ALA A 255 -2.60 -3.59 -9.25
N ARG A 256 -1.34 -3.16 -9.33
CA ARG A 256 -0.18 -4.06 -9.25
C ARG A 256 -0.03 -4.69 -7.87
N LEU A 257 -0.23 -3.91 -6.82
CA LEU A 257 -0.22 -4.46 -5.45
C LEU A 257 -1.32 -5.52 -5.28
N LEU A 258 -2.52 -5.29 -5.85
CA LEU A 258 -3.59 -6.29 -5.86
C LEU A 258 -3.19 -7.55 -6.62
N VAL A 259 -2.48 -7.42 -7.73
CA VAL A 259 -1.96 -8.56 -8.50
C VAL A 259 -0.95 -9.36 -7.65
N HIS A 260 0.00 -8.69 -6.97
CA HIS A 260 0.96 -9.38 -6.10
C HIS A 260 0.25 -10.11 -4.96
N LEU A 261 -0.70 -9.47 -4.27
CA LEU A 261 -1.47 -10.10 -3.19
C LEU A 261 -2.34 -11.26 -3.69
N GLY A 262 -3.00 -11.10 -4.84
CA GLY A 262 -3.79 -12.17 -5.45
C GLY A 262 -2.94 -13.37 -5.88
N ASP A 263 -1.72 -13.11 -6.39
CA ASP A 263 -0.79 -14.18 -6.75
C ASP A 263 -0.24 -14.89 -5.50
N LEU A 264 0.05 -14.14 -4.42
CA LEU A 264 0.45 -14.72 -3.15
C LEU A 264 -0.64 -15.65 -2.61
N LYS A 265 -1.89 -15.21 -2.58
CA LYS A 265 -3.02 -16.06 -2.13
C LYS A 265 -3.11 -17.36 -2.94
N ARG A 266 -2.94 -17.29 -4.26
CA ARG A 266 -2.92 -18.48 -5.12
C ARG A 266 -1.70 -19.37 -4.87
N HIS A 267 -0.54 -18.76 -4.59
CA HIS A 267 0.67 -19.52 -4.24
C HIS A 267 0.47 -20.29 -2.94
N LEU A 268 0.00 -19.62 -1.87
CA LEU A 268 -0.28 -20.28 -0.60
C LEU A 268 -1.23 -21.47 -0.78
N ALA A 269 -2.34 -21.27 -1.48
CA ALA A 269 -3.33 -22.33 -1.72
C ALA A 269 -2.71 -23.54 -2.42
N ARG A 270 -1.92 -23.34 -3.48
CA ARG A 270 -1.26 -24.42 -4.22
C ARG A 270 -0.24 -25.19 -3.39
N GLU A 271 0.56 -24.47 -2.58
CA GLU A 271 1.58 -25.13 -1.76
C GLU A 271 0.95 -25.96 -0.62
N ILE A 272 -0.14 -25.47 -0.04
CA ILE A 272 -0.91 -26.18 0.97
C ILE A 272 -1.59 -27.43 0.35
N GLU A 273 -2.23 -27.27 -0.81
CA GLU A 273 -2.89 -28.39 -1.52
C GLU A 273 -1.88 -29.46 -1.95
N ALA A 274 -0.69 -29.09 -2.39
CA ALA A 274 0.37 -30.01 -2.77
C ALA A 274 0.96 -30.79 -1.59
N TRP A 275 0.76 -30.32 -0.36
CA TRP A 275 1.24 -30.97 0.86
C TRP A 275 0.26 -32.00 1.42
N HIS A 276 -1.02 -31.81 1.21
CA HIS A 276 -2.09 -32.74 1.63
C HIS A 276 -2.34 -33.82 0.60
#